data_5f68db1483e7c1b931f77af3ba34ab6c
#
_entry.id   5f68db1483e7c1b931f77af3ba34ab6c
#
_cell.length_a   1.000
_cell.length_b   1.000
_cell.length_c   1.000
_cell.angle_alpha   90.00
_cell.angle_beta   90.00
_cell.angle_gamma   90.00
#
_symmetry.space_group_name_H-M   'P 1'
#
loop_
_entity.id
_entity.type
_entity.pdbx_description
1 polymer ?
#
loop_
_entity_poly.entity_id
_entity_poly.type
_entity_poly.pdbx_seq_one_letter_code
_entity_poly.pdbx_strand_id
1 'polypeptide(L)'
;MKKLITLMMALVMALSLVACGGPDKQPAMDAYNKASAAFNEAADLINENPDMYDQEVFDTMNAMADVLNQHAALLESDQEISEEKLDEMIEWYGTVEDWVADVKAALGL
;
A
#
# COMPACT_ATOMS: atom_id res chain seq x y z
N MET A 1 15.11 -6.84 -13.49
CA MET A 1 15.01 -6.24 -12.42
C MET A 1 14.34 -4.98 -12.43
N LYS A 2 14.59 -4.10 -13.25
CA LYS A 2 13.98 -2.87 -13.24
C LYS A 2 12.58 -2.83 -13.57
N LYS A 3 12.00 -3.80 -14.19
CA LYS A 3 10.64 -3.74 -14.56
C LYS A 3 9.69 -4.02 -13.50
N LEU A 4 10.13 -4.38 -12.33
CA LEU A 4 9.25 -4.72 -11.28
C LEU A 4 8.32 -3.65 -10.88
N ILE A 5 8.69 -2.45 -11.09
CA ILE A 5 7.98 -1.35 -10.53
C ILE A 5 6.82 -0.88 -11.33
N THR A 6 6.75 -1.31 -12.53
CA THR A 6 5.72 -0.83 -13.41
C THR A 6 4.33 -1.02 -12.89
N LEU A 7 4.13 -2.05 -12.12
CA LEU A 7 2.81 -2.33 -11.63
C LEU A 7 2.33 -1.42 -10.55
N MET A 8 3.23 -0.76 -9.91
CA MET A 8 2.87 0.01 -8.76
C MET A 8 1.95 1.14 -9.06
N MET A 9 2.00 1.62 -10.25
CA MET A 9 1.21 2.78 -10.58
C MET A 9 -0.27 2.54 -10.48
N ALA A 10 -0.66 1.30 -10.56
CA ALA A 10 -2.07 1.02 -10.54
C ALA A 10 -2.67 0.98 -9.17
N LEU A 11 -1.85 1.06 -8.16
CA LEU A 11 -2.36 0.94 -6.82
C LEU A 11 -3.00 2.19 -6.27
N VAL A 12 -2.64 3.31 -6.80
CA VAL A 12 -3.20 4.54 -6.27
C VAL A 12 -4.50 4.80 -6.96
N MET A 13 -5.58 4.47 -6.33
CA MET A 13 -6.84 4.70 -6.93
C MET A 13 -7.75 5.35 -5.96
N ALA A 14 -8.62 6.10 -6.46
CA ALA A 14 -9.58 6.79 -5.66
C ALA A 14 -10.70 5.83 -5.34
N LEU A 15 -10.75 5.41 -4.14
CA LEU A 15 -11.82 4.55 -3.71
C LEU A 15 -12.97 5.44 -3.33
N SER A 16 -13.94 5.50 -4.16
CA SER A 16 -15.11 6.25 -3.84
C SER A 16 -16.22 5.29 -3.79
N LEU A 17 -16.64 4.89 -2.63
CA LEU A 17 -17.57 3.90 -2.52
C LEU A 17 -18.63 4.22 -1.61
N VAL A 18 -19.71 3.72 -1.77
CA VAL A 18 -20.83 3.91 -0.91
C VAL A 18 -21.08 2.63 -0.20
N ALA A 19 -20.84 2.59 1.03
CA ALA A 19 -21.06 1.39 1.76
C ALA A 19 -22.47 1.33 2.21
N CYS A 20 -23.06 0.20 2.10
CA CYS A 20 -24.40 0.02 2.55
C CYS A 20 -24.39 -1.09 3.54
N GLY A 21 -24.62 -0.80 4.75
CA GLY A 21 -24.65 -1.82 5.79
C GLY A 21 -23.25 -2.16 6.23
N GLY A 22 -23.14 -2.82 7.37
CA GLY A 22 -21.87 -3.17 7.93
C GLY A 22 -21.08 -2.01 8.43
N PRO A 23 -19.88 -2.24 8.92
CA PRO A 23 -19.03 -1.18 9.40
C PRO A 23 -18.62 -0.23 8.28
N ASP A 24 -18.36 0.99 8.66
CA ASP A 24 -17.95 2.03 7.73
C ASP A 24 -16.54 1.74 7.23
N LYS A 25 -16.37 1.60 5.93
CA LYS A 25 -15.07 1.33 5.33
C LYS A 25 -14.24 2.58 5.11
N GLN A 26 -14.85 3.75 5.28
CA GLN A 26 -14.17 4.99 4.93
C GLN A 26 -12.83 5.18 5.62
N PRO A 27 -12.71 4.94 6.95
CA PRO A 27 -11.41 5.12 7.57
C PRO A 27 -10.34 4.22 6.98
N ALA A 28 -10.70 2.99 6.63
CA ALA A 28 -9.76 2.07 6.02
C ALA A 28 -9.40 2.51 4.61
N MET A 29 -10.37 3.02 3.88
CA MET A 29 -10.12 3.51 2.53
C MET A 29 -9.20 4.71 2.54
N ASP A 30 -9.41 5.62 3.49
CA ASP A 30 -8.54 6.78 3.62
C ASP A 30 -7.11 6.34 3.97
N ALA A 31 -6.98 5.39 4.89
CA ALA A 31 -5.68 4.89 5.27
C ALA A 31 -5.02 4.15 4.11
N TYR A 32 -5.81 3.40 3.36
CA TYR A 32 -5.30 2.70 2.19
C TYR A 32 -4.74 3.69 1.17
N ASN A 33 -5.49 4.74 0.87
CA ASN A 33 -5.07 5.71 -0.12
C ASN A 33 -3.77 6.40 0.30
N LYS A 34 -3.66 6.72 1.57
CA LYS A 34 -2.46 7.36 2.07
C LYS A 34 -1.26 6.42 2.00
N ALA A 35 -1.44 5.18 2.44
CA ALA A 35 -0.36 4.21 2.41
C ALA A 35 0.07 3.87 0.99
N SER A 36 -0.90 3.76 0.08
CA SER A 36 -0.61 3.47 -1.31
C SER A 36 0.19 4.57 -1.95
N ALA A 37 -0.17 5.81 -1.69
CA ALA A 37 0.57 6.94 -2.26
C ALA A 37 2.00 6.95 -1.75
N ALA A 38 2.18 6.71 -0.46
CA ALA A 38 3.51 6.65 0.13
C ALA A 38 4.30 5.49 -0.46
N PHE A 39 3.64 4.34 -0.62
CA PHE A 39 4.28 3.17 -1.17
C PHE A 39 4.75 3.42 -2.60
N ASN A 40 3.93 4.06 -3.41
CA ASN A 40 4.31 4.35 -4.78
C ASN A 40 5.52 5.28 -4.85
N GLU A 41 5.57 6.23 -3.94
CA GLU A 41 6.71 7.12 -3.87
C GLU A 41 7.99 6.34 -3.54
N ALA A 42 7.91 5.44 -2.58
CA ALA A 42 9.06 4.62 -2.22
C ALA A 42 9.46 3.70 -3.37
N ALA A 43 8.48 3.15 -4.08
CA ALA A 43 8.76 2.28 -5.21
C ALA A 43 9.52 3.03 -6.30
N ASP A 44 9.13 4.28 -6.55
CA ASP A 44 9.83 5.10 -7.52
C ASP A 44 11.27 5.35 -7.09
N LEU A 45 11.49 5.63 -5.82
CA LEU A 45 12.82 5.86 -5.30
C LEU A 45 13.69 4.63 -5.42
N ILE A 46 13.13 3.48 -5.12
CA ILE A 46 13.86 2.22 -5.23
C ILE A 46 14.23 1.95 -6.69
N ASN A 47 13.28 2.21 -7.58
CA ASN A 47 13.51 1.99 -9.00
C ASN A 47 14.56 2.92 -9.57
N GLU A 48 14.63 4.14 -9.06
CA GLU A 48 15.61 5.11 -9.52
C GLU A 48 16.99 4.85 -8.92
N ASN A 49 17.04 4.14 -7.81
CA ASN A 49 18.29 3.89 -7.10
C ASN A 49 18.47 2.39 -6.79
N PRO A 50 18.44 1.55 -7.83
CA PRO A 50 18.42 0.09 -7.56
C PRO A 50 19.66 -0.42 -6.87
N ASP A 51 20.77 0.29 -6.98
CA ASP A 51 22.01 -0.15 -6.35
C ASP A 51 22.06 0.15 -4.87
N MET A 52 21.12 0.95 -4.38
CA MET A 52 21.10 1.31 -2.97
C MET A 52 20.32 0.32 -2.13
N TYR A 53 19.65 -0.63 -2.76
CA TYR A 53 18.79 -1.56 -2.04
C TYR A 53 19.11 -2.99 -2.43
N ASP A 54 19.02 -3.91 -1.47
CA ASP A 54 19.30 -5.30 -1.76
C ASP A 54 18.02 -6.04 -2.17
N GLN A 55 18.17 -7.30 -2.48
CA GLN A 55 17.06 -8.10 -2.97
C GLN A 55 15.91 -8.18 -1.97
N GLU A 56 16.23 -8.17 -0.71
CA GLU A 56 15.21 -8.26 0.33
C GLU A 56 14.24 -7.09 0.25
N VAL A 57 14.75 -5.91 -0.07
CA VAL A 57 13.90 -4.73 -0.20
C VAL A 57 12.94 -4.91 -1.38
N PHE A 58 13.44 -5.43 -2.49
CA PHE A 58 12.59 -5.68 -3.65
C PHE A 58 11.53 -6.74 -3.34
N ASP A 59 11.92 -7.77 -2.62
CA ASP A 59 10.96 -8.82 -2.25
C ASP A 59 9.87 -8.28 -1.35
N THR A 60 10.23 -7.44 -0.39
CA THR A 60 9.26 -6.82 0.49
C THR A 60 8.33 -5.91 -0.29
N MET A 61 8.89 -5.15 -1.22
CA MET A 61 8.09 -4.27 -2.05
C MET A 61 7.04 -5.05 -2.83
N ASN A 62 7.44 -6.15 -3.42
CA ASN A 62 6.50 -6.97 -4.18
C ASN A 62 5.43 -7.59 -3.30
N ALA A 63 5.81 -8.04 -2.11
CA ALA A 63 4.84 -8.62 -1.19
C ALA A 63 3.83 -7.59 -0.74
N MET A 64 4.28 -6.38 -0.46
CA MET A 64 3.37 -5.31 -0.06
C MET A 64 2.43 -4.93 -1.19
N ALA A 65 2.95 -4.93 -2.41
CA ALA A 65 2.12 -4.62 -3.57
C ALA A 65 0.98 -5.62 -3.71
N ASP A 66 1.27 -6.89 -3.50
CA ASP A 66 0.24 -7.92 -3.59
C ASP A 66 -0.84 -7.70 -2.56
N VAL A 67 -0.45 -7.39 -1.33
CA VAL A 67 -1.41 -7.18 -0.26
C VAL A 67 -2.24 -5.93 -0.53
N LEU A 68 -1.61 -4.86 -1.01
CA LEU A 68 -2.34 -3.65 -1.33
C LEU A 68 -3.36 -3.91 -2.43
N ASN A 69 -2.99 -4.70 -3.43
CA ASN A 69 -3.95 -5.04 -4.48
C ASN A 69 -5.12 -5.83 -3.95
N GLN A 70 -4.87 -6.77 -3.05
CA GLN A 70 -5.94 -7.56 -2.46
C GLN A 70 -6.87 -6.67 -1.64
N HIS A 71 -6.30 -5.73 -0.90
CA HIS A 71 -7.10 -4.83 -0.09
C HIS A 71 -7.93 -3.89 -0.96
N ALA A 72 -7.37 -3.44 -2.07
CA ALA A 72 -8.13 -2.58 -2.97
C ALA A 72 -9.38 -3.29 -3.48
N ALA A 73 -9.21 -4.54 -3.89
CA ALA A 73 -10.34 -5.31 -4.38
C ALA A 73 -11.38 -5.50 -3.29
N LEU A 74 -10.92 -5.77 -2.09
CA LEU A 74 -11.82 -6.02 -0.98
C LEU A 74 -12.57 -4.76 -0.58
N LEU A 75 -11.88 -3.63 -0.51
CA LEU A 75 -12.51 -2.38 -0.11
C LEU A 75 -13.49 -1.87 -1.16
N GLU A 76 -13.24 -2.18 -2.43
CA GLU A 76 -14.15 -1.75 -3.49
C GLU A 76 -15.32 -2.68 -3.69
N SER A 77 -15.29 -3.84 -3.07
CA SER A 77 -16.38 -4.81 -3.23
C SER A 77 -17.57 -4.39 -2.39
N ASP A 78 -18.69 -5.01 -2.68
CA ASP A 78 -19.91 -4.80 -1.88
C ASP A 78 -19.92 -5.65 -0.62
N GLN A 79 -18.90 -6.45 -0.43
CA GLN A 79 -18.85 -7.36 0.66
C GLN A 79 -18.64 -6.62 1.96
N GLU A 80 -19.34 -7.03 3.01
CA GLU A 80 -19.13 -6.45 4.32
C GLU A 80 -17.80 -6.92 4.89
N ILE A 81 -17.08 -6.03 5.51
CA ILE A 81 -15.83 -6.36 6.16
C ILE A 81 -16.02 -6.07 7.64
N SER A 82 -15.63 -6.99 8.49
CA SER A 82 -15.80 -6.79 9.93
C SER A 82 -14.95 -5.63 10.40
N GLU A 83 -15.40 -5.02 11.48
CA GLU A 83 -14.67 -3.91 12.06
C GLU A 83 -13.29 -4.34 12.49
N GLU A 84 -13.18 -5.54 13.04
CA GLU A 84 -11.89 -6.08 13.44
C GLU A 84 -10.93 -6.17 12.26
N LYS A 85 -11.44 -6.64 11.13
CA LYS A 85 -10.60 -6.76 9.93
C LYS A 85 -10.21 -5.39 9.41
N LEU A 86 -11.13 -4.44 9.43
CA LEU A 86 -10.81 -3.09 8.99
C LEU A 86 -9.73 -2.48 9.87
N ASP A 87 -9.80 -2.71 11.17
CA ASP A 87 -8.79 -2.20 12.09
C ASP A 87 -7.43 -2.83 11.82
N GLU A 88 -7.42 -4.12 11.53
CA GLU A 88 -6.17 -4.81 11.19
C GLU A 88 -5.56 -4.24 9.94
N MET A 89 -6.40 -3.93 8.95
CA MET A 89 -5.92 -3.34 7.71
C MET A 89 -5.29 -1.98 7.96
N ILE A 90 -5.95 -1.15 8.77
CA ILE A 90 -5.43 0.17 9.08
C ILE A 90 -4.09 0.06 9.79
N GLU A 91 -3.96 -0.87 10.71
CA GLU A 91 -2.72 -1.09 11.41
C GLU A 91 -1.61 -1.50 10.45
N TRP A 92 -1.94 -2.36 9.51
CA TRP A 92 -0.96 -2.80 8.54
C TRP A 92 -0.50 -1.66 7.64
N TYR A 93 -1.40 -0.72 7.32
CA TYR A 93 -1.02 0.44 6.51
C TYR A 93 0.02 1.30 7.24
N GLY A 94 -0.07 1.34 8.56
CA GLY A 94 0.96 2.02 9.34
C GLY A 94 2.32 1.37 9.15
N THR A 95 2.34 0.04 9.05
CA THR A 95 3.57 -0.70 8.79
C THR A 95 4.15 -0.34 7.43
N VAL A 96 3.28 -0.17 6.44
CA VAL A 96 3.73 0.22 5.11
C VAL A 96 4.37 1.60 5.15
N GLU A 97 3.75 2.53 5.88
CA GLU A 97 4.30 3.87 5.98
C GLU A 97 5.65 3.88 6.69
N ASP A 98 5.81 3.02 7.70
CA ASP A 98 7.09 2.91 8.39
C ASP A 98 8.16 2.39 7.45
N TRP A 99 7.81 1.40 6.64
CA TRP A 99 8.74 0.86 5.67
C TRP A 99 9.16 1.94 4.66
N VAL A 100 8.19 2.74 4.23
CA VAL A 100 8.47 3.83 3.30
C VAL A 100 9.46 4.81 3.91
N ALA A 101 9.28 5.12 5.19
CA ALA A 101 10.20 6.02 5.87
C ALA A 101 11.61 5.44 5.90
N ASP A 102 11.73 4.14 6.10
CA ASP A 102 13.04 3.48 6.10
C ASP A 102 13.68 3.55 4.71
N VAL A 103 12.88 3.36 3.67
CA VAL A 103 13.39 3.46 2.30
C VAL A 103 13.94 4.85 2.03
N LYS A 104 13.21 5.88 2.47
CA LYS A 104 13.65 7.24 2.28
C LYS A 104 14.90 7.54 3.09
N ALA A 105 14.97 7.02 4.30
CA ALA A 105 16.11 7.25 5.17
C ALA A 105 17.40 6.71 4.55
N ALA A 106 17.31 5.62 3.82
CA ALA A 106 18.47 5.04 3.16
C ALA A 106 19.06 6.00 2.13
N LEU A 107 18.27 6.92 1.62
CA LEU A 107 18.74 7.91 0.65
C LEU A 107 19.01 9.26 1.32
N GLY A 108 18.83 9.37 2.62
CA GLY A 108 19.06 10.62 3.32
C GLY A 108 17.92 11.59 3.23
N LEU A 109 16.74 11.11 2.90
CA LEU A 109 15.57 11.98 2.75
C LEU A 109 14.75 12.13 4.02
#